data_f650b9d20610d5512acd6368f56cffd1
#
_entry.id   f650b9d20610d5512acd6368f56cffd1
#
_cell.length_a   1.000
_cell.length_b   1.000
_cell.length_c   1.000
_cell.angle_alpha   90.00
_cell.angle_beta   90.00
_cell.angle_gamma   90.00
#
_symmetry.space_group_name_H-M   'P 1'
#
loop_
_entity.id
_entity.type
_entity.pdbx_description
1 polymer ?
#
loop_
_entity_poly.entity_id
_entity_poly.type
_entity_poly.pdbx_seq_one_letter_code
_entity_poly.pdbx_strand_id
1 'polypeptide(L)'
;MSDFHGEFAALGTALCWSVGSIFFTISSRRMGHHVVNRLRLVIGLVLLLAAHYVLTGRLIPQGITYYQWFWFGISGIVGFAIGDTMLFRSFVLVGPRLSMLMMALVPIFSTLIAWLFLHEVLGTTDILAIGVTLIGICWVVLSRSKSTGKVDRYMIGLLFGIGGALGQALGLILSKQGLANNFPALEGNIVRIFTAAVVVWLISLVRGSVPLTFRSLKDRKATLAMCSGAFLGPFLGVWLSLIAVQLTYVGIASTLMALP
;
A
#
# COMPACT_ATOMS: atom_id res chain seq x y z
N MET A 1 -29.39 2.50 -11.92
CA MET A 1 -28.10 3.05 -12.36
C MET A 1 -27.06 2.43 -11.45
N SER A 2 -26.20 1.59 -11.98
CA SER A 2 -25.09 1.01 -11.20
C SER A 2 -24.15 2.17 -10.87
N ASP A 3 -24.09 2.50 -9.58
CA ASP A 3 -23.21 3.57 -9.12
C ASP A 3 -21.77 3.07 -9.17
N PHE A 4 -21.01 3.50 -10.17
CA PHE A 4 -19.58 3.18 -10.36
C PHE A 4 -18.66 3.88 -9.33
N HIS A 5 -19.19 4.20 -8.15
CA HIS A 5 -18.41 4.92 -7.11
C HIS A 5 -17.19 4.13 -6.63
N GLY A 6 -17.31 2.80 -6.56
CA GLY A 6 -16.18 1.94 -6.17
C GLY A 6 -15.06 1.94 -7.20
N GLU A 7 -15.43 1.85 -8.48
CA GLU A 7 -14.49 1.86 -9.61
C GLU A 7 -13.81 3.23 -9.76
N PHE A 8 -14.54 4.34 -9.60
CA PHE A 8 -13.94 5.68 -9.58
C PHE A 8 -12.98 5.87 -8.40
N ALA A 9 -13.32 5.35 -7.22
CA ALA A 9 -12.42 5.37 -6.08
C ALA A 9 -11.14 4.55 -6.35
N ALA A 10 -11.26 3.39 -7.00
CA ALA A 10 -10.12 2.56 -7.41
C ALA A 10 -9.21 3.28 -8.41
N LEU A 11 -9.77 3.93 -9.43
CA LEU A 11 -9.01 4.73 -10.40
C LEU A 11 -8.31 5.94 -9.74
N GLY A 12 -9.00 6.62 -8.83
CA GLY A 12 -8.42 7.69 -8.02
C GLY A 12 -7.24 7.19 -7.18
N THR A 13 -7.35 5.99 -6.62
CA THR A 13 -6.25 5.31 -5.90
C THR A 13 -5.06 5.06 -6.83
N ALA A 14 -5.29 4.54 -8.05
CA ALA A 14 -4.24 4.27 -9.03
C ALA A 14 -3.44 5.55 -9.35
N LEU A 15 -4.12 6.67 -9.61
CA LEU A 15 -3.49 7.97 -9.84
C LEU A 15 -2.67 8.43 -8.64
N CYS A 16 -3.23 8.35 -7.43
CA CYS A 16 -2.55 8.71 -6.20
C CYS A 16 -1.27 7.89 -5.98
N TRP A 17 -1.32 6.58 -6.20
CA TRP A 17 -0.17 5.70 -6.01
C TRP A 17 0.88 5.85 -7.11
N SER A 18 0.47 6.09 -8.36
CA SER A 18 1.40 6.36 -9.47
C SER A 18 2.25 7.59 -9.19
N VAL A 19 1.62 8.71 -8.88
CA VAL A 19 2.32 9.96 -8.56
C VAL A 19 3.08 9.83 -7.22
N GLY A 20 2.46 9.24 -6.22
CA GLY A 20 3.03 8.99 -4.89
C GLY A 20 4.32 8.17 -4.95
N SER A 21 4.40 7.17 -5.84
CA SER A 21 5.58 6.31 -6.01
C SER A 21 6.83 7.09 -6.41
N ILE A 22 6.69 8.15 -7.21
CA ILE A 22 7.78 9.05 -7.59
C ILE A 22 8.29 9.79 -6.36
N PHE A 23 7.40 10.38 -5.58
CA PHE A 23 7.76 11.10 -4.36
C PHE A 23 8.41 10.19 -3.31
N PHE A 24 7.86 9.00 -3.11
CA PHE A 24 8.46 8.01 -2.19
C PHE A 24 9.82 7.50 -2.68
N THR A 25 10.02 7.39 -3.99
CA THR A 25 11.34 7.02 -4.53
C THR A 25 12.38 8.11 -4.26
N ILE A 26 12.05 9.38 -4.50
CA ILE A 26 12.93 10.52 -4.23
C ILE A 26 13.30 10.55 -2.74
N SER A 27 12.31 10.45 -1.87
CA SER A 27 12.52 10.46 -0.42
C SER A 27 13.34 9.27 0.06
N SER A 28 13.00 8.04 -0.41
CA SER A 28 13.66 6.81 0.04
C SER A 28 15.12 6.74 -0.38
N ARG A 29 15.47 7.30 -1.53
CA ARG A 29 16.87 7.39 -1.99
C ARG A 29 17.71 8.36 -1.15
N ARG A 30 17.10 9.40 -0.60
CA ARG A 30 17.79 10.45 0.18
C ARG A 30 17.79 10.20 1.68
N MET A 31 16.65 9.76 2.24
CA MET A 31 16.46 9.55 3.69
C MET A 31 16.58 8.09 4.11
N GLY A 32 16.49 7.15 3.15
CA GLY A 32 16.40 5.72 3.41
C GLY A 32 14.95 5.25 3.59
N HIS A 33 14.67 4.06 3.06
CA HIS A 33 13.31 3.49 2.97
C HIS A 33 12.63 3.28 4.34
N HIS A 34 13.39 2.92 5.39
CA HIS A 34 12.84 2.77 6.74
C HIS A 34 12.39 4.11 7.36
N VAL A 35 13.17 5.19 7.12
CA VAL A 35 12.82 6.53 7.61
C VAL A 35 11.55 7.02 6.94
N VAL A 36 11.46 6.87 5.61
CA VAL A 36 10.29 7.26 4.84
C VAL A 36 9.06 6.51 5.32
N ASN A 37 9.14 5.17 5.51
CA ASN A 37 8.00 4.39 5.99
C ASN A 37 7.49 4.87 7.37
N ARG A 38 8.41 5.21 8.30
CA ARG A 38 8.02 5.75 9.61
C ARG A 38 7.30 7.08 9.53
N LEU A 39 7.90 8.03 8.82
CA LEU A 39 7.40 9.41 8.79
C LEU A 39 6.11 9.53 8.02
N ARG A 40 5.97 8.82 6.88
CA ARG A 40 4.74 8.88 6.09
C ARG A 40 3.52 8.33 6.84
N LEU A 41 3.72 7.30 7.70
CA LEU A 41 2.62 6.76 8.52
C LEU A 41 2.16 7.78 9.56
N VAL A 42 3.08 8.49 10.20
CA VAL A 42 2.74 9.56 11.16
C VAL A 42 2.00 10.70 10.47
N ILE A 43 2.52 11.17 9.32
CA ILE A 43 1.89 12.26 8.56
C ILE A 43 0.51 11.81 8.05
N GLY A 44 0.41 10.61 7.49
CA GLY A 44 -0.87 10.05 7.05
C GLY A 44 -1.88 9.94 8.18
N LEU A 45 -1.45 9.50 9.36
CA LEU A 45 -2.31 9.44 10.55
C LEU A 45 -2.82 10.82 10.96
N VAL A 46 -1.93 11.82 11.02
CA VAL A 46 -2.33 13.20 11.35
C VAL A 46 -3.36 13.74 10.35
N LEU A 47 -3.13 13.52 9.04
CA LEU A 47 -4.06 13.96 8.00
C LEU A 47 -5.42 13.24 8.09
N LEU A 48 -5.43 11.93 8.38
CA LEU A 48 -6.67 11.17 8.55
C LEU A 48 -7.45 11.60 9.79
N LEU A 49 -6.76 11.84 10.92
CA LEU A 49 -7.39 12.35 12.13
C LEU A 49 -7.96 13.77 11.92
N ALA A 50 -7.25 14.61 11.17
CA ALA A 50 -7.76 15.94 10.80
C ALA A 50 -9.01 15.82 9.90
N ALA A 51 -8.99 14.96 8.88
CA ALA A 51 -10.16 14.70 8.04
C ALA A 51 -11.33 14.13 8.85
N HIS A 52 -11.07 13.19 9.75
CA HIS A 52 -12.09 12.63 10.64
C HIS A 52 -12.71 13.71 11.53
N TYR A 53 -11.89 14.60 12.09
CA TYR A 53 -12.37 15.73 12.89
C TYR A 53 -13.27 16.68 12.09
N VAL A 54 -12.88 17.02 10.87
CA VAL A 54 -13.67 17.90 9.99
C VAL A 54 -15.01 17.26 9.62
N LEU A 55 -15.04 15.95 9.38
CA LEU A 55 -16.26 15.24 8.93
C LEU A 55 -17.20 14.86 10.08
N THR A 56 -16.66 14.56 11.27
CA THR A 56 -17.46 14.00 12.38
C THR A 56 -17.51 14.90 13.63
N GLY A 57 -16.69 15.95 13.68
CA GLY A 57 -16.49 16.77 14.87
C GLY A 57 -15.70 16.08 15.99
N ARG A 58 -15.16 14.88 15.75
CA ARG A 58 -14.43 14.09 16.75
C ARG A 58 -13.04 13.75 16.24
N LEU A 59 -12.03 13.89 17.11
CA LEU A 59 -10.65 13.61 16.72
C LEU A 59 -10.38 12.11 16.61
N ILE A 60 -10.93 11.31 17.53
CA ILE A 60 -10.69 9.87 17.61
C ILE A 60 -11.98 9.13 17.25
N PRO A 61 -11.90 8.12 16.37
CA PRO A 61 -13.04 7.25 16.06
C PRO A 61 -13.58 6.57 17.32
N GLN A 62 -14.90 6.45 17.42
CA GLN A 62 -15.58 5.81 18.56
C GLN A 62 -16.35 4.57 18.10
N GLY A 63 -16.58 3.65 19.01
CA GLY A 63 -17.36 2.44 18.72
C GLY A 63 -16.63 1.38 17.91
N ILE A 64 -15.30 1.46 17.81
CA ILE A 64 -14.49 0.44 17.15
C ILE A 64 -14.46 -0.79 18.03
N THR A 65 -15.02 -1.90 17.53
CA THR A 65 -15.07 -3.17 18.27
C THR A 65 -13.73 -3.93 18.23
N TYR A 66 -13.58 -4.94 19.07
CA TYR A 66 -12.42 -5.85 19.01
C TYR A 66 -12.24 -6.48 17.61
N TYR A 67 -13.34 -6.77 16.93
CA TYR A 67 -13.33 -7.34 15.58
C TYR A 67 -12.63 -6.40 14.58
N GLN A 68 -13.00 -5.13 14.56
CA GLN A 68 -12.38 -4.13 13.68
C GLN A 68 -10.90 -3.89 14.06
N TRP A 69 -10.59 -3.77 15.36
CA TRP A 69 -9.21 -3.62 15.81
C TRP A 69 -8.32 -4.77 15.37
N PHE A 70 -8.82 -6.01 15.46
CA PHE A 70 -8.07 -7.20 15.04
C PHE A 70 -7.80 -7.19 13.55
N TRP A 71 -8.85 -7.07 12.72
CA TRP A 71 -8.70 -7.17 11.26
C TRP A 71 -7.95 -5.98 10.66
N PHE A 72 -8.29 -4.75 11.02
CA PHE A 72 -7.55 -3.58 10.55
C PHE A 72 -6.15 -3.51 11.13
N GLY A 73 -5.93 -3.95 12.37
CA GLY A 73 -4.62 -4.00 12.99
C GLY A 73 -3.67 -4.92 12.24
N ILE A 74 -4.04 -6.16 12.02
CA ILE A 74 -3.24 -7.12 11.24
C ILE A 74 -3.07 -6.62 9.81
N SER A 75 -4.13 -6.11 9.19
CA SER A 75 -4.07 -5.52 7.85
C SER A 75 -3.02 -4.40 7.75
N GLY A 76 -2.99 -3.51 8.74
CA GLY A 76 -2.00 -2.43 8.80
C GLY A 76 -0.58 -2.94 8.97
N ILE A 77 -0.36 -3.92 9.83
CA ILE A 77 0.95 -4.53 10.06
C ILE A 77 1.45 -5.22 8.78
N VAL A 78 0.63 -6.07 8.17
CA VAL A 78 1.02 -6.83 6.98
C VAL A 78 1.19 -5.91 5.77
N GLY A 79 0.25 -5.00 5.52
CA GLY A 79 0.31 -4.10 4.37
C GLY A 79 1.38 -3.02 4.53
N PHE A 80 1.32 -2.23 5.61
CA PHE A 80 2.15 -1.02 5.74
C PHE A 80 3.47 -1.23 6.47
N ALA A 81 3.50 -2.03 7.55
CA ALA A 81 4.74 -2.23 8.25
C ALA A 81 5.66 -3.20 7.49
N ILE A 82 5.15 -4.30 6.96
CA ILE A 82 5.93 -5.30 6.22
C ILE A 82 5.93 -4.98 4.72
N GLY A 83 4.76 -4.98 4.08
CA GLY A 83 4.61 -4.85 2.63
C GLY A 83 5.25 -3.57 2.08
N ASP A 84 4.93 -2.41 2.66
CA ASP A 84 5.51 -1.15 2.18
C ASP A 84 7.00 -0.98 2.52
N THR A 85 7.47 -1.58 3.61
CA THR A 85 8.92 -1.60 3.87
C THR A 85 9.65 -2.37 2.75
N MET A 86 9.08 -3.48 2.29
CA MET A 86 9.60 -4.23 1.15
C MET A 86 9.48 -3.43 -0.14
N LEU A 87 8.32 -2.83 -0.43
CA LEU A 87 8.10 -2.01 -1.61
C LEU A 87 9.07 -0.83 -1.69
N PHE A 88 9.27 -0.09 -0.60
CA PHE A 88 10.20 1.04 -0.58
C PHE A 88 11.66 0.62 -0.74
N ARG A 89 12.02 -0.57 -0.27
CA ARG A 89 13.33 -1.14 -0.56
C ARG A 89 13.46 -1.49 -2.05
N SER A 90 12.41 -2.01 -2.67
CA SER A 90 12.36 -2.22 -4.12
C SER A 90 12.55 -0.89 -4.88
N PHE A 91 11.89 0.20 -4.47
CA PHE A 91 12.07 1.54 -5.09
C PHE A 91 13.53 2.00 -5.10
N VAL A 92 14.27 1.69 -4.04
CA VAL A 92 15.70 2.04 -3.96
C VAL A 92 16.56 1.15 -4.87
N LEU A 93 16.25 -0.14 -4.96
CA LEU A 93 17.07 -1.13 -5.67
C LEU A 93 16.82 -1.13 -7.19
N VAL A 94 15.56 -1.14 -7.63
CA VAL A 94 15.19 -1.27 -9.05
C VAL A 94 14.43 -0.05 -9.59
N GLY A 95 14.11 0.90 -8.73
CA GLY A 95 13.41 2.14 -9.10
C GLY A 95 11.88 1.99 -9.13
N PRO A 96 11.15 3.13 -9.23
CA PRO A 96 9.69 3.15 -9.11
C PRO A 96 9.00 2.35 -10.22
N ARG A 97 9.48 2.45 -11.45
CA ARG A 97 8.86 1.82 -12.61
C ARG A 97 8.76 0.30 -12.50
N LEU A 98 9.86 -0.38 -12.14
CA LEU A 98 9.86 -1.83 -11.99
C LEU A 98 9.14 -2.26 -10.70
N SER A 99 9.29 -1.50 -9.63
CA SER A 99 8.59 -1.81 -8.38
C SER A 99 7.06 -1.68 -8.54
N MET A 100 6.58 -0.66 -9.25
CA MET A 100 5.15 -0.52 -9.56
C MET A 100 4.66 -1.60 -10.53
N LEU A 101 5.52 -2.06 -11.46
CA LEU A 101 5.19 -3.23 -12.29
C LEU A 101 4.99 -4.48 -11.42
N MET A 102 5.80 -4.69 -10.36
CA MET A 102 5.56 -5.80 -9.42
C MET A 102 4.25 -5.63 -8.66
N MET A 103 3.79 -4.41 -8.42
CA MET A 103 2.47 -4.16 -7.81
C MET A 103 1.30 -4.62 -8.70
N ALA A 104 1.49 -4.80 -10.00
CA ALA A 104 0.49 -5.44 -10.88
C ALA A 104 0.25 -6.93 -10.53
N LEU A 105 1.06 -7.53 -9.64
CA LEU A 105 0.79 -8.84 -9.04
C LEU A 105 -0.26 -8.78 -7.91
N VAL A 106 -0.60 -7.61 -7.38
CA VAL A 106 -1.60 -7.47 -6.30
C VAL A 106 -2.95 -8.07 -6.67
N PRO A 107 -3.55 -7.78 -7.83
CA PRO A 107 -4.79 -8.44 -8.26
C PRO A 107 -4.67 -9.96 -8.31
N ILE A 108 -3.56 -10.48 -8.81
CA ILE A 108 -3.31 -11.92 -8.92
C ILE A 108 -3.29 -12.55 -7.52
N PHE A 109 -2.49 -12.00 -6.62
CA PHE A 109 -2.46 -12.48 -5.24
C PHE A 109 -3.80 -12.32 -4.53
N SER A 110 -4.49 -11.17 -4.71
CA SER A 110 -5.80 -10.94 -4.12
C SER A 110 -6.83 -11.96 -4.60
N THR A 111 -6.87 -12.24 -5.89
CA THR A 111 -7.79 -13.22 -6.50
C THR A 111 -7.48 -14.64 -6.01
N LEU A 112 -6.20 -15.05 -5.99
CA LEU A 112 -5.81 -16.36 -5.49
C LEU A 112 -6.12 -16.55 -4.00
N ILE A 113 -5.89 -15.53 -3.18
CA ILE A 113 -6.17 -15.58 -1.75
C ILE A 113 -7.69 -15.56 -1.51
N ALA A 114 -8.45 -14.76 -2.26
CA ALA A 114 -9.91 -14.74 -2.18
C ALA A 114 -10.51 -16.11 -2.59
N TRP A 115 -9.98 -16.73 -3.63
CA TRP A 115 -10.37 -18.11 -4.02
C TRP A 115 -10.11 -19.12 -2.89
N LEU A 116 -8.92 -19.07 -2.27
CA LEU A 116 -8.53 -20.04 -1.22
C LEU A 116 -9.27 -19.82 0.10
N PHE A 117 -9.46 -18.57 0.52
CA PHE A 117 -9.95 -18.23 1.88
C PHE A 117 -11.38 -17.70 1.92
N LEU A 118 -11.86 -17.08 0.84
CA LEU A 118 -13.22 -16.56 0.74
C LEU A 118 -14.12 -17.47 -0.12
N HIS A 119 -13.56 -18.57 -0.63
CA HIS A 119 -14.26 -19.52 -1.53
C HIS A 119 -14.90 -18.85 -2.76
N GLU A 120 -14.32 -17.73 -3.22
CA GLU A 120 -14.75 -17.07 -4.44
C GLU A 120 -14.42 -17.97 -5.65
N VAL A 121 -15.34 -18.07 -6.62
CA VAL A 121 -15.13 -18.93 -7.80
C VAL A 121 -14.29 -18.16 -8.82
N LEU A 122 -13.15 -18.77 -9.21
CA LEU A 122 -12.33 -18.27 -10.32
C LEU A 122 -13.00 -18.59 -11.66
N GLY A 123 -13.39 -17.56 -12.39
CA GLY A 123 -13.87 -17.70 -13.76
C GLY A 123 -12.75 -17.95 -14.77
N THR A 124 -13.08 -18.47 -15.95
CA THR A 124 -12.12 -18.64 -17.05
C THR A 124 -11.49 -17.31 -17.49
N THR A 125 -12.24 -16.21 -17.42
CA THR A 125 -11.76 -14.84 -17.69
C THR A 125 -10.70 -14.41 -16.70
N ASP A 126 -10.82 -14.79 -15.42
CA ASP A 126 -9.84 -14.43 -14.37
C ASP A 126 -8.53 -15.17 -14.61
N ILE A 127 -8.60 -16.46 -14.97
CA ILE A 127 -7.41 -17.29 -15.27
C ILE A 127 -6.67 -16.73 -16.49
N LEU A 128 -7.39 -16.35 -17.54
CA LEU A 128 -6.81 -15.74 -18.73
C LEU A 128 -6.15 -14.39 -18.41
N ALA A 129 -6.82 -13.52 -17.63
CA ALA A 129 -6.28 -12.23 -17.20
C ALA A 129 -5.01 -12.39 -16.37
N ILE A 130 -4.98 -13.35 -15.44
CA ILE A 130 -3.78 -13.71 -14.66
C ILE A 130 -2.65 -14.14 -15.60
N GLY A 131 -2.92 -15.03 -16.54
CA GLY A 131 -1.94 -15.52 -17.51
C GLY A 131 -1.32 -14.40 -18.34
N VAL A 132 -2.14 -13.54 -18.94
CA VAL A 132 -1.69 -12.39 -19.74
C VAL A 132 -0.85 -11.43 -18.90
N THR A 133 -1.27 -11.14 -17.66
CA THR A 133 -0.53 -10.25 -16.75
C THR A 133 0.84 -10.82 -16.41
N LEU A 134 0.92 -12.11 -16.07
CA LEU A 134 2.19 -12.78 -15.77
C LEU A 134 3.14 -12.78 -16.97
N ILE A 135 2.63 -13.05 -18.18
CA ILE A 135 3.42 -13.01 -19.42
C ILE A 135 3.99 -11.60 -19.62
N GLY A 136 3.16 -10.55 -19.45
CA GLY A 136 3.58 -9.16 -19.58
C GLY A 136 4.68 -8.79 -18.58
N ILE A 137 4.52 -9.16 -17.31
CA ILE A 137 5.51 -8.91 -16.27
C ILE A 137 6.82 -9.65 -16.59
N CYS A 138 6.76 -10.92 -16.92
CA CYS A 138 7.93 -11.73 -17.29
C CYS A 138 8.68 -11.13 -18.48
N TRP A 139 7.95 -10.70 -19.51
CA TRP A 139 8.54 -10.05 -20.68
C TRP A 139 9.35 -8.81 -20.31
N VAL A 140 8.78 -7.90 -19.53
CA VAL A 140 9.46 -6.67 -19.10
C VAL A 140 10.65 -6.95 -18.19
N VAL A 141 10.53 -7.90 -17.27
CA VAL A 141 11.60 -8.28 -16.35
C VAL A 141 12.78 -8.89 -17.11
N LEU A 142 12.52 -9.82 -18.02
CA LEU A 142 13.55 -10.51 -18.81
C LEU A 142 14.25 -9.55 -19.80
N SER A 143 13.49 -8.64 -20.44
CA SER A 143 14.07 -7.67 -21.38
C SER A 143 15.07 -6.74 -20.68
N ARG A 144 14.87 -6.41 -19.43
CA ARG A 144 15.72 -5.51 -18.66
C ARG A 144 16.89 -6.18 -17.95
N SER A 145 16.82 -7.46 -17.66
CA SER A 145 17.89 -8.20 -17.01
C SER A 145 19.21 -8.15 -17.79
N LYS A 146 19.15 -8.04 -19.10
CA LYS A 146 20.33 -7.98 -19.97
C LYS A 146 21.11 -6.65 -19.91
N SER A 147 20.51 -5.59 -19.35
CA SER A 147 21.05 -4.22 -19.38
C SER A 147 21.77 -3.77 -18.10
N THR A 148 21.65 -4.50 -17.00
CA THR A 148 22.17 -4.09 -15.69
C THR A 148 23.26 -5.04 -15.20
N GLY A 149 24.53 -4.60 -15.26
CA GLY A 149 25.71 -5.39 -14.87
C GLY A 149 25.84 -5.76 -13.38
N LYS A 150 24.75 -5.73 -12.60
CA LYS A 150 24.66 -6.20 -11.20
C LYS A 150 23.39 -7.01 -11.01
N VAL A 151 23.42 -8.24 -11.52
CA VAL A 151 22.30 -9.19 -11.50
C VAL A 151 21.74 -9.39 -10.09
N ASP A 152 22.60 -9.50 -9.07
CA ASP A 152 22.16 -9.77 -7.69
C ASP A 152 21.28 -8.67 -7.11
N ARG A 153 21.65 -7.39 -7.29
CA ARG A 153 20.84 -6.26 -6.78
C ARG A 153 19.49 -6.16 -7.47
N TYR A 154 19.46 -6.48 -8.76
CA TYR A 154 18.24 -6.46 -9.55
C TYR A 154 17.26 -7.53 -9.06
N MET A 155 17.71 -8.78 -8.92
CA MET A 155 16.88 -9.89 -8.43
C MET A 155 16.37 -9.64 -7.01
N ILE A 156 17.22 -9.17 -6.11
CA ILE A 156 16.83 -8.81 -4.75
C ILE A 156 15.74 -7.72 -4.78
N GLY A 157 15.87 -6.70 -5.64
CA GLY A 157 14.89 -5.64 -5.80
C GLY A 157 13.53 -6.14 -6.29
N LEU A 158 13.51 -7.09 -7.23
CA LEU A 158 12.29 -7.74 -7.70
C LEU A 158 11.62 -8.57 -6.60
N LEU A 159 12.39 -9.36 -5.85
CA LEU A 159 11.87 -10.15 -4.73
C LEU A 159 11.22 -9.26 -3.66
N PHE A 160 11.84 -8.11 -3.35
CA PHE A 160 11.22 -7.12 -2.48
C PHE A 160 9.94 -6.51 -3.08
N GLY A 161 9.89 -6.28 -4.39
CA GLY A 161 8.69 -5.83 -5.08
C GLY A 161 7.54 -6.83 -5.00
N ILE A 162 7.83 -8.12 -5.25
CA ILE A 162 6.88 -9.23 -5.13
C ILE A 162 6.37 -9.35 -3.69
N GLY A 163 7.27 -9.30 -2.69
CA GLY A 163 6.90 -9.33 -1.28
C GLY A 163 6.03 -8.13 -0.88
N GLY A 164 6.30 -6.95 -1.44
CA GLY A 164 5.46 -5.77 -1.29
C GLY A 164 4.04 -5.99 -1.86
N ALA A 165 3.95 -6.55 -3.06
CA ALA A 165 2.67 -6.86 -3.69
C ALA A 165 1.86 -7.90 -2.90
N LEU A 166 2.50 -8.95 -2.40
CA LEU A 166 1.85 -9.94 -1.52
C LEU A 166 1.35 -9.29 -0.22
N GLY A 167 2.17 -8.45 0.42
CA GLY A 167 1.78 -7.70 1.62
C GLY A 167 0.58 -6.80 1.37
N GLN A 168 0.51 -6.11 0.23
CA GLN A 168 -0.64 -5.29 -0.15
C GLN A 168 -1.90 -6.12 -0.40
N ALA A 169 -1.80 -7.24 -1.12
CA ALA A 169 -2.91 -8.14 -1.38
C ALA A 169 -3.52 -8.68 -0.07
N LEU A 170 -2.67 -9.21 0.81
CA LEU A 170 -3.09 -9.66 2.14
C LEU A 170 -3.70 -8.52 2.95
N GLY A 171 -3.07 -7.33 2.93
CA GLY A 171 -3.58 -6.15 3.61
C GLY A 171 -4.98 -5.73 3.14
N LEU A 172 -5.25 -5.77 1.84
CA LEU A 172 -6.57 -5.48 1.27
C LEU A 172 -7.63 -6.49 1.72
N ILE A 173 -7.33 -7.80 1.64
CA ILE A 173 -8.25 -8.86 2.02
C ILE A 173 -8.58 -8.80 3.51
N LEU A 174 -7.56 -8.61 4.35
CA LEU A 174 -7.76 -8.46 5.80
C LEU A 174 -8.59 -7.20 6.13
N SER A 175 -8.39 -6.10 5.39
CA SER A 175 -9.21 -4.90 5.57
C SER A 175 -10.65 -5.10 5.09
N LYS A 176 -10.91 -5.91 4.08
CA LYS A 176 -12.28 -6.27 3.65
C LYS A 176 -13.06 -6.91 4.79
N GLN A 177 -12.44 -7.79 5.57
CA GLN A 177 -13.06 -8.37 6.77
C GLN A 177 -13.41 -7.27 7.80
N GLY A 178 -12.50 -6.33 8.04
CA GLY A 178 -12.74 -5.22 8.96
C GLY A 178 -13.86 -4.26 8.52
N LEU A 179 -14.09 -4.14 7.20
CA LEU A 179 -15.17 -3.33 6.62
C LEU A 179 -16.56 -3.99 6.72
N ALA A 180 -16.68 -5.18 7.29
CA ALA A 180 -17.97 -5.82 7.51
C ALA A 180 -18.96 -4.90 8.24
N ASN A 181 -20.26 -5.09 7.99
CA ASN A 181 -21.35 -4.29 8.57
C ASN A 181 -21.28 -2.79 8.22
N ASN A 182 -20.78 -2.45 7.03
CA ASN A 182 -20.65 -1.06 6.55
C ASN A 182 -19.79 -0.16 7.46
N PHE A 183 -18.77 -0.73 8.10
CA PHE A 183 -17.86 0.05 8.93
C PHE A 183 -17.16 1.14 8.09
N PRO A 184 -17.05 2.40 8.60
CA PRO A 184 -16.53 3.51 7.80
C PRO A 184 -15.09 3.30 7.36
N ALA A 185 -14.81 3.43 6.06
CA ALA A 185 -13.49 3.23 5.46
C ALA A 185 -12.43 4.17 6.04
N LEU A 186 -12.80 5.42 6.38
CA LEU A 186 -11.91 6.39 7.00
C LEU A 186 -11.42 5.91 8.37
N GLU A 187 -12.34 5.45 9.22
CA GLU A 187 -12.02 4.95 10.56
C GLU A 187 -11.17 3.67 10.48
N GLY A 188 -11.51 2.78 9.56
CA GLY A 188 -10.71 1.58 9.28
C GLY A 188 -9.28 1.93 8.87
N ASN A 189 -9.09 2.96 8.02
CA ASN A 189 -7.77 3.42 7.63
C ASN A 189 -6.98 4.03 8.79
N ILE A 190 -7.64 4.77 9.69
CA ILE A 190 -7.00 5.30 10.91
C ILE A 190 -6.43 4.15 11.76
N VAL A 191 -7.21 3.09 12.02
CA VAL A 191 -6.75 1.93 12.79
C VAL A 191 -5.57 1.24 12.10
N ARG A 192 -5.65 1.02 10.79
CA ARG A 192 -4.58 0.39 10.00
C ARG A 192 -3.26 1.16 10.09
N ILE A 193 -3.32 2.48 9.86
CA ILE A 193 -2.12 3.33 9.88
C ILE A 193 -1.58 3.49 11.29
N PHE A 194 -2.45 3.61 12.29
CA PHE A 194 -2.05 3.69 13.70
C PHE A 194 -1.27 2.45 14.13
N THR A 195 -1.82 1.25 13.90
CA THR A 195 -1.17 -0.01 14.28
C THR A 195 0.14 -0.23 13.54
N ALA A 196 0.19 0.07 12.25
CA ALA A 196 1.42 0.02 11.48
C ALA A 196 2.47 1.01 11.98
N ALA A 197 2.08 2.24 12.30
CA ALA A 197 2.97 3.25 12.86
C ALA A 197 3.56 2.79 14.18
N VAL A 198 2.73 2.30 15.11
CA VAL A 198 3.19 1.77 16.40
C VAL A 198 4.24 0.68 16.20
N VAL A 199 3.97 -0.32 15.35
CA VAL A 199 4.90 -1.43 15.10
C VAL A 199 6.22 -0.95 14.48
N VAL A 200 6.15 -0.08 13.45
CA VAL A 200 7.37 0.41 12.78
C VAL A 200 8.21 1.29 13.70
N TRP A 201 7.57 2.09 14.57
CA TRP A 201 8.27 2.91 15.55
C TRP A 201 8.87 2.06 16.69
N LEU A 202 8.16 1.04 17.19
CA LEU A 202 8.71 0.10 18.18
C LEU A 202 9.94 -0.63 17.63
N ILE A 203 9.88 -1.16 16.41
CA ILE A 203 11.04 -1.78 15.75
C ILE A 203 12.19 -0.78 15.66
N SER A 204 11.89 0.49 15.41
CA SER A 204 12.92 1.54 15.29
C SER A 204 13.56 1.91 16.62
N LEU A 205 12.77 1.90 17.69
CA LEU A 205 13.26 2.10 19.06
C LEU A 205 14.22 0.98 19.44
N VAL A 206 13.80 -0.28 19.25
CA VAL A 206 14.65 -1.46 19.55
C VAL A 206 15.96 -1.44 18.75
N ARG A 207 15.91 -0.98 17.50
CA ARG A 207 17.09 -0.86 16.62
C ARG A 207 17.93 0.41 16.86
N GLY A 208 17.56 1.28 17.79
CA GLY A 208 18.25 2.54 18.04
C GLY A 208 18.28 3.51 16.85
N SER A 209 17.35 3.34 15.89
CA SER A 209 17.36 4.10 14.62
C SER A 209 16.51 5.36 14.62
N VAL A 210 15.89 5.70 15.75
CA VAL A 210 15.06 6.90 15.91
C VAL A 210 15.82 8.21 15.65
N PRO A 211 17.07 8.42 16.16
CA PRO A 211 17.80 9.66 15.92
C PRO A 211 18.05 9.91 14.43
N LEU A 212 18.27 8.85 13.65
CA LEU A 212 18.42 8.95 12.19
C LEU A 212 17.18 9.57 11.53
N THR A 213 15.98 9.28 12.04
CA THR A 213 14.74 9.83 11.51
C THR A 213 14.70 11.35 11.61
N PHE A 214 15.00 11.90 12.79
CA PHE A 214 14.99 13.35 13.01
C PHE A 214 16.13 14.04 12.25
N ARG A 215 17.30 13.42 12.16
CA ARG A 215 18.42 13.95 11.38
C ARG A 215 18.10 14.04 9.90
N SER A 216 17.36 13.09 9.37
CA SER A 216 16.97 13.03 7.95
C SER A 216 15.97 14.14 7.56
N LEU A 217 15.19 14.69 8.50
CA LEU A 217 14.26 15.80 8.24
C LEU A 217 14.96 17.11 7.83
N LYS A 218 16.27 17.23 8.04
CA LYS A 218 17.05 18.39 7.57
C LYS A 218 17.14 18.48 6.05
N ASP A 219 16.94 17.39 5.32
CA ASP A 219 16.86 17.40 3.86
C ASP A 219 15.46 17.88 3.40
N ARG A 220 15.35 19.18 3.13
CA ARG A 220 14.08 19.82 2.74
C ARG A 220 13.43 19.18 1.50
N LYS A 221 14.24 18.82 0.47
CA LYS A 221 13.71 18.22 -0.75
C LYS A 221 13.12 16.83 -0.47
N ALA A 222 13.81 16.02 0.32
CA ALA A 222 13.34 14.71 0.70
C ALA A 222 12.11 14.79 1.62
N THR A 223 12.09 15.74 2.55
CA THR A 223 10.96 15.95 3.46
C THR A 223 9.72 16.42 2.70
N LEU A 224 9.85 17.40 1.78
CA LEU A 224 8.72 17.86 0.96
C LEU A 224 8.17 16.69 0.09
N ALA A 225 9.04 15.97 -0.59
CA ALA A 225 8.62 14.81 -1.38
C ALA A 225 7.93 13.75 -0.50
N MET A 226 8.44 13.48 0.70
CA MET A 226 7.80 12.56 1.64
C MET A 226 6.41 13.06 2.08
N CYS A 227 6.24 14.35 2.39
CA CYS A 227 4.94 14.92 2.76
C CYS A 227 3.93 14.81 1.60
N SER A 228 4.35 15.13 0.37
CA SER A 228 3.51 14.97 -0.82
C SER A 228 3.14 13.50 -1.06
N GLY A 229 4.11 12.59 -0.90
CA GLY A 229 3.86 11.16 -0.98
C GLY A 229 2.92 10.66 0.13
N ALA A 230 3.04 11.18 1.37
CA ALA A 230 2.16 10.81 2.47
C ALA A 230 0.72 11.32 2.27
N PHE A 231 0.54 12.48 1.65
CA PHE A 231 -0.78 12.98 1.27
C PHE A 231 -1.45 12.10 0.21
N LEU A 232 -0.72 11.77 -0.86
CA LEU A 232 -1.25 10.95 -1.95
C LEU A 232 -1.36 9.46 -1.58
N GLY A 233 -0.41 8.91 -0.83
CA GLY A 233 -0.36 7.48 -0.47
C GLY A 233 -1.31 7.15 0.70
N PRO A 234 -0.80 7.18 1.94
CA PRO A 234 -1.55 6.69 3.10
C PRO A 234 -2.80 7.51 3.44
N PHE A 235 -2.85 8.80 3.12
CA PHE A 235 -4.05 9.60 3.36
C PHE A 235 -5.07 9.36 2.25
N LEU A 236 -4.89 9.93 1.06
CA LEU A 236 -5.91 9.93 0.02
C LEU A 236 -6.02 8.57 -0.67
N GLY A 237 -4.90 8.00 -1.13
CA GLY A 237 -4.90 6.76 -1.91
C GLY A 237 -5.41 5.57 -1.11
N VAL A 238 -4.95 5.38 0.14
CA VAL A 238 -5.44 4.26 0.96
C VAL A 238 -6.89 4.47 1.39
N TRP A 239 -7.32 5.69 1.67
CA TRP A 239 -8.72 5.96 1.98
C TRP A 239 -9.62 5.60 0.79
N LEU A 240 -9.28 6.07 -0.41
CA LEU A 240 -10.00 5.72 -1.64
C LEU A 240 -9.96 4.21 -1.91
N SER A 241 -8.84 3.52 -1.63
CA SER A 241 -8.73 2.08 -1.83
C SER A 241 -9.68 1.28 -0.92
N LEU A 242 -9.90 1.72 0.32
CA LEU A 242 -10.86 1.09 1.22
C LEU A 242 -12.30 1.35 0.78
N ILE A 243 -12.62 2.56 0.28
CA ILE A 243 -13.92 2.86 -0.32
C ILE A 243 -14.15 1.94 -1.53
N ALA A 244 -13.16 1.78 -2.41
CA ALA A 244 -13.25 0.90 -3.55
C ALA A 244 -13.53 -0.55 -3.14
N VAL A 245 -12.77 -1.09 -2.19
CA VAL A 245 -12.95 -2.46 -1.67
C VAL A 245 -14.26 -2.64 -0.91
N GLN A 246 -14.80 -1.58 -0.31
CA GLN A 246 -16.09 -1.61 0.37
C GLN A 246 -17.26 -1.70 -0.63
N LEU A 247 -17.18 -0.94 -1.74
CA LEU A 247 -18.27 -0.78 -2.70
C LEU A 247 -18.22 -1.76 -3.88
N THR A 248 -17.07 -2.43 -4.13
CA THR A 248 -16.93 -3.40 -5.23
C THR A 248 -16.18 -4.65 -4.80
N TYR A 249 -16.11 -5.67 -5.68
CA TYR A 249 -15.34 -6.88 -5.43
C TYR A 249 -13.84 -6.59 -5.33
N VAL A 250 -13.14 -7.29 -4.43
CA VAL A 250 -11.72 -7.06 -4.19
C VAL A 250 -10.88 -7.27 -5.46
N GLY A 251 -11.24 -8.26 -6.28
CA GLY A 251 -10.58 -8.52 -7.56
C GLY A 251 -10.70 -7.34 -8.54
N ILE A 252 -11.90 -6.76 -8.68
CA ILE A 252 -12.15 -5.58 -9.56
C ILE A 252 -11.40 -4.37 -9.01
N ALA A 253 -11.58 -4.07 -7.70
CA ALA A 253 -10.91 -2.95 -7.06
C ALA A 253 -9.39 -3.02 -7.23
N SER A 254 -8.77 -4.17 -6.91
CA SER A 254 -7.32 -4.35 -7.00
C SER A 254 -6.80 -4.26 -8.44
N THR A 255 -7.57 -4.74 -9.42
CA THR A 255 -7.22 -4.63 -10.85
C THR A 255 -7.20 -3.17 -11.31
N LEU A 256 -8.23 -2.39 -10.97
CA LEU A 256 -8.29 -0.97 -11.32
C LEU A 256 -7.21 -0.15 -10.59
N MET A 257 -6.93 -0.47 -9.32
CA MET A 257 -5.86 0.16 -8.54
C MET A 257 -4.45 -0.17 -9.04
N ALA A 258 -4.27 -1.29 -9.74
CA ALA A 258 -2.99 -1.70 -10.32
C ALA A 258 -2.68 -1.02 -11.67
N LEU A 259 -3.61 -0.26 -12.23
CA LEU A 259 -3.35 0.56 -13.42
C LEU A 259 -2.30 1.62 -13.10
N PRO A 260 -1.20 1.72 -13.88
CA PRO A 260 -0.10 2.64 -13.62
C PRO A 260 -0.44 4.08 -14.00
#